data_cc5a05e471865d9cb5d269ca526ae116
#
_entry.id   cc5a05e471865d9cb5d269ca526ae116
#
_cell.length_a   1.000
_cell.length_b   1.000
_cell.length_c   1.000
_cell.angle_alpha   90.00
_cell.angle_beta   90.00
_cell.angle_gamma   90.00
#
_symmetry.space_group_name_H-M   'P 1'
#
loop_
_entity.id
_entity.type
_entity.pdbx_description
1 polymer ?
#
loop_
_entity_poly.entity_id
_entity_poly.type
_entity_poly.pdbx_seq_one_letter_code
_entity_poly.pdbx_strand_id
1 'polypeptide(L)'
;MKMKKFVAVAMAGCLAASLAACGSTASSSAATDSAATAEEATEATATGTGFTVQLGPNPETLDPALNSAIDGANTIITIFEPLLLVNENNEVVGGQAESWEVSEDGLTWTFTMRDGLKWSDGSDLTAKDFEYSFKRLADPNTAAPYGQTVVGMIAGYAEATGNPDPATGEMTTEPDFDALQVEASEDGKTLTIHLSYPCSYFDKIAAFAAMSPVQQATVETNGDSWCTQPDTFICNGPYMISEWTPSERI
;
A
#
# COMPACT_ATOMS: atom_id res chain seq x y z
N MET A 1 -59.35 9.60 18.39
CA MET A 1 -59.66 10.87 19.13
C MET A 1 -58.40 11.76 19.02
N LYS A 2 -58.56 12.90 18.31
CA LYS A 2 -57.73 14.13 18.29
C LYS A 2 -56.22 13.96 17.96
N MET A 3 -55.79 14.16 16.71
CA MET A 3 -55.46 15.42 16.07
C MET A 3 -54.42 16.28 16.83
N LYS A 4 -53.22 16.49 16.26
CA LYS A 4 -52.71 17.84 16.00
C LYS A 4 -51.65 17.80 14.89
N LYS A 5 -52.01 18.43 13.79
CA LYS A 5 -51.24 18.96 12.69
C LYS A 5 -50.48 20.21 13.18
N PHE A 6 -49.60 20.70 12.28
CA PHE A 6 -48.75 21.92 12.29
C PHE A 6 -47.36 21.67 12.93
N VAL A 7 -46.27 21.72 12.17
CA VAL A 7 -45.70 22.88 11.49
C VAL A 7 -44.88 22.39 10.25
N ALA A 8 -45.40 22.69 9.09
CA ALA A 8 -44.60 22.80 7.86
C ALA A 8 -44.87 24.24 7.41
N VAL A 9 -43.87 25.05 7.35
CA VAL A 9 -43.70 26.31 6.57
C VAL A 9 -42.61 27.13 7.25
N ALA A 10 -41.41 27.16 6.62
CA ALA A 10 -40.53 28.30 6.55
C ALA A 10 -39.10 27.83 6.21
N MET A 11 -38.86 27.49 4.95
CA MET A 11 -37.54 27.56 4.30
C MET A 11 -37.71 27.48 2.78
N ALA A 12 -38.37 28.50 2.24
CA ALA A 12 -38.38 28.79 0.82
C ALA A 12 -38.25 30.32 0.68
N GLY A 13 -37.03 30.80 0.53
CA GLY A 13 -36.84 32.23 0.29
C GLY A 13 -35.44 32.75 0.53
N CYS A 14 -34.40 32.17 -0.15
CA CYS A 14 -33.11 32.83 -0.34
C CYS A 14 -32.35 32.20 -1.53
N LEU A 15 -32.98 32.17 -2.69
CA LEU A 15 -32.33 31.75 -3.94
C LEU A 15 -32.92 32.50 -5.13
N ALA A 16 -32.76 33.83 -5.10
CA ALA A 16 -32.99 34.65 -6.30
C ALA A 16 -32.42 36.07 -6.11
N ALA A 17 -31.13 36.28 -6.16
CA ALA A 17 -30.51 37.57 -6.47
C ALA A 17 -28.99 37.42 -6.64
N SER A 18 -28.53 36.89 -7.78
CA SER A 18 -27.18 37.18 -8.31
C SER A 18 -27.03 36.72 -9.75
N LEU A 19 -27.84 37.28 -10.62
CA LEU A 19 -27.67 37.21 -12.09
C LEU A 19 -28.11 38.56 -12.69
N ALA A 20 -27.22 39.55 -12.64
CA ALA A 20 -27.15 40.65 -13.57
C ALA A 20 -26.06 41.63 -13.15
N ALA A 21 -24.91 41.60 -13.79
CA ALA A 21 -24.11 42.78 -14.13
C ALA A 21 -22.86 42.37 -14.93
N CYS A 22 -23.03 42.16 -16.22
CA CYS A 22 -22.01 42.50 -17.22
C CYS A 22 -22.28 43.92 -17.68
N GLY A 23 -21.27 44.81 -17.55
CA GLY A 23 -21.38 46.17 -18.12
C GLY A 23 -20.25 47.08 -17.65
N SER A 24 -19.26 47.26 -18.50
CA SER A 24 -18.10 48.15 -18.46
C SER A 24 -18.32 49.56 -17.87
N THR A 25 -17.36 50.08 -17.13
CA THR A 25 -16.49 51.24 -17.44
C THR A 25 -15.82 51.80 -16.18
N ALA A 26 -14.64 52.31 -16.37
CA ALA A 26 -13.69 52.79 -15.39
C ALA A 26 -14.19 53.93 -14.49
N SER A 27 -13.77 53.95 -13.20
CA SER A 27 -13.07 55.09 -12.59
C SER A 27 -12.83 54.86 -11.08
N SER A 28 -11.62 55.11 -10.70
CA SER A 28 -11.01 55.33 -9.38
C SER A 28 -11.88 55.57 -8.16
N SER A 29 -11.62 54.87 -7.05
CA SER A 29 -11.07 55.39 -5.80
C SER A 29 -11.20 54.38 -4.65
N ALA A 30 -10.11 54.24 -3.97
CA ALA A 30 -9.84 53.78 -2.60
C ALA A 30 -10.98 53.15 -1.76
N ALA A 31 -10.76 51.88 -1.36
CA ALA A 31 -11.22 51.36 -0.07
C ALA A 31 -10.31 50.18 0.38
N THR A 32 -9.58 50.45 1.40
CA THR A 32 -9.08 49.60 2.52
C THR A 32 -9.10 48.11 2.34
N ASP A 33 -7.94 47.60 2.21
CA ASP A 33 -7.21 46.51 2.74
C ASP A 33 -7.96 45.57 3.73
N SER A 34 -8.12 44.34 3.29
CA SER A 34 -8.14 43.16 4.14
C SER A 34 -7.30 42.10 3.42
N ALA A 35 -6.01 42.20 3.63
CA ALA A 35 -5.02 41.26 3.13
C ALA A 35 -5.21 39.92 3.84
N ALA A 36 -5.78 38.95 3.12
CA ALA A 36 -5.45 37.55 3.38
C ALA A 36 -4.01 37.37 2.89
N THR A 37 -3.09 37.23 3.82
CA THR A 37 -1.72 36.82 3.58
C THR A 37 -1.75 35.46 2.88
N ALA A 38 -1.56 35.46 1.56
CA ALA A 38 -1.06 34.29 0.86
C ALA A 38 0.37 34.10 1.39
N GLU A 39 0.60 33.02 2.14
CA GLU A 39 1.95 32.57 2.40
C GLU A 39 2.61 32.34 1.03
N GLU A 40 3.62 33.13 0.79
CA GLU A 40 4.52 33.03 -0.33
C GLU A 40 5.20 31.67 -0.23
N ALA A 41 4.77 30.71 -1.08
CA ALA A 41 5.51 29.46 -1.24
C ALA A 41 6.92 29.86 -1.70
N THR A 42 7.87 29.75 -0.81
CA THR A 42 9.29 29.90 -1.13
C THR A 42 9.61 28.88 -2.20
N GLU A 43 9.82 29.31 -3.43
CA GLU A 43 10.40 28.48 -4.47
C GLU A 43 11.77 28.01 -3.98
N ALA A 44 11.82 26.77 -3.50
CA ALA A 44 13.08 26.09 -3.28
C ALA A 44 13.75 25.98 -4.65
N THR A 45 14.81 26.75 -4.87
CA THR A 45 15.69 26.58 -6.01
C THR A 45 16.34 25.21 -5.91
N ALA A 46 15.71 24.21 -6.55
CA ALA A 46 16.26 22.86 -6.65
C ALA A 46 17.53 22.92 -7.51
N THR A 47 18.68 22.83 -6.87
CA THR A 47 19.98 22.68 -7.54
C THR A 47 20.31 21.21 -7.87
N GLY A 48 19.30 20.34 -7.89
CA GLY A 48 19.42 18.90 -8.16
C GLY A 48 18.36 18.40 -9.15
N THR A 49 18.54 17.19 -9.64
CA THR A 49 17.59 16.47 -10.51
C THR A 49 16.43 15.85 -9.72
N GLY A 50 16.07 16.40 -8.58
CA GLY A 50 14.97 15.93 -7.74
C GLY A 50 13.62 16.51 -8.14
N PHE A 51 12.55 15.82 -7.74
CA PHE A 51 11.19 16.32 -7.84
C PHE A 51 10.50 16.19 -6.46
N THR A 52 9.50 17.03 -6.22
CA THR A 52 8.71 16.99 -5.00
C THR A 52 7.27 16.64 -5.36
N VAL A 53 6.68 15.68 -4.64
CA VAL A 53 5.28 15.32 -4.77
C VAL A 53 4.57 15.52 -3.44
N GLN A 54 3.30 15.93 -3.52
CA GLN A 54 2.44 15.98 -2.34
C GLN A 54 1.78 14.62 -2.15
N LEU A 55 2.03 13.97 -1.02
CA LEU A 55 1.48 12.65 -0.68
C LEU A 55 0.10 12.75 -0.01
N GLY A 56 -0.25 13.86 0.59
CA GLY A 56 -1.42 14.04 1.44
C GLY A 56 -1.07 14.06 2.93
N PRO A 57 -1.88 13.45 3.81
CA PRO A 57 -1.55 13.35 5.22
C PRO A 57 -0.31 12.47 5.47
N ASN A 58 0.26 12.57 6.66
CA ASN A 58 1.37 11.68 7.04
C ASN A 58 0.90 10.22 7.02
N PRO A 59 1.62 9.31 6.34
CA PRO A 59 1.27 7.89 6.33
C PRO A 59 1.22 7.32 7.76
N GLU A 60 0.21 6.54 8.06
CA GLU A 60 0.08 5.84 9.34
C GLU A 60 1.18 4.78 9.48
N THR A 61 1.47 4.09 8.40
CA THR A 61 2.53 3.09 8.31
C THR A 61 3.09 3.01 6.90
N LEU A 62 4.37 2.65 6.79
CA LEU A 62 5.04 2.28 5.54
C LEU A 62 5.36 0.78 5.48
N ASP A 63 4.83 -0.01 6.41
CA ASP A 63 4.84 -1.47 6.31
C ASP A 63 3.88 -1.92 5.22
N PRO A 64 4.34 -2.59 4.13
CA PRO A 64 3.47 -3.05 3.06
C PRO A 64 2.32 -3.92 3.53
N ALA A 65 2.55 -4.78 4.54
CA ALA A 65 1.52 -5.68 5.07
C ALA A 65 0.45 -4.95 5.89
N LEU A 66 0.79 -3.84 6.54
CA LEU A 66 -0.12 -3.12 7.44
C LEU A 66 -0.79 -1.90 6.78
N ASN A 67 -0.27 -1.43 5.66
CA ASN A 67 -0.83 -0.25 4.99
C ASN A 67 -2.19 -0.54 4.36
N SER A 68 -3.17 0.31 4.66
CA SER A 68 -4.50 0.29 4.06
C SER A 68 -4.93 1.63 3.46
N ALA A 69 -4.03 2.62 3.44
CA ALA A 69 -4.30 3.97 2.98
C ALA A 69 -3.50 4.32 1.69
N ILE A 70 -4.07 5.21 0.88
CA ILE A 70 -3.49 5.59 -0.43
C ILE A 70 -2.17 6.35 -0.27
N ASP A 71 -2.06 7.22 0.73
CA ASP A 71 -0.86 8.00 1.05
C ASP A 71 0.34 7.09 1.37
N GLY A 72 0.15 6.09 2.24
CA GLY A 72 1.15 5.07 2.50
C GLY A 72 1.47 4.22 1.26
N ALA A 73 0.44 3.78 0.51
CA ALA A 73 0.63 2.99 -0.70
C ALA A 73 1.45 3.74 -1.76
N ASN A 74 1.20 5.03 -1.97
CA ASN A 74 1.98 5.85 -2.90
C ASN A 74 3.47 5.94 -2.53
N THR A 75 3.78 5.97 -1.24
CA THR A 75 5.18 5.91 -0.77
C THR A 75 5.75 4.50 -0.95
N ILE A 76 5.02 3.47 -0.52
CA ILE A 76 5.45 2.07 -0.60
C ILE A 76 5.83 1.68 -2.02
N ILE A 77 5.03 2.00 -3.04
CA ILE A 77 5.35 1.66 -4.45
C ILE A 77 6.58 2.38 -5.01
N THR A 78 7.11 3.41 -4.33
CA THR A 78 8.36 4.06 -4.73
C THR A 78 9.59 3.47 -4.06
N ILE A 79 9.42 2.86 -2.88
CA ILE A 79 10.52 2.33 -2.06
C ILE A 79 10.55 0.81 -1.99
N PHE A 80 9.49 0.15 -2.42
CA PHE A 80 9.42 -1.32 -2.57
C PHE A 80 9.04 -1.71 -3.99
N GLU A 81 9.47 -2.89 -4.41
CA GLU A 81 9.11 -3.50 -5.68
C GLU A 81 8.62 -4.93 -5.44
N PRO A 82 7.34 -5.25 -5.75
CA PRO A 82 6.78 -6.59 -5.63
C PRO A 82 7.29 -7.53 -6.74
N LEU A 83 6.77 -8.78 -6.78
CA LEU A 83 7.13 -9.75 -7.83
C LEU A 83 6.87 -9.22 -9.24
N LEU A 84 5.72 -8.60 -9.44
CA LEU A 84 5.28 -8.05 -10.72
C LEU A 84 4.91 -6.58 -10.58
N LEU A 85 4.82 -5.87 -11.69
CA LEU A 85 4.44 -4.47 -11.77
C LEU A 85 3.31 -4.29 -12.79
N VAL A 86 2.58 -3.19 -12.67
CA VAL A 86 1.63 -2.73 -13.69
C VAL A 86 2.23 -1.50 -14.38
N ASN A 87 2.44 -1.58 -15.69
CA ASN A 87 3.01 -0.49 -16.47
C ASN A 87 1.97 0.59 -16.82
N GLU A 88 2.39 1.66 -17.48
CA GLU A 88 1.55 2.78 -17.91
C GLU A 88 0.42 2.38 -18.88
N ASN A 89 0.57 1.25 -19.58
CA ASN A 89 -0.45 0.69 -20.47
C ASN A 89 -1.42 -0.25 -19.74
N ASN A 90 -1.30 -0.36 -18.40
CA ASN A 90 -2.09 -1.26 -17.57
C ASN A 90 -1.83 -2.75 -17.85
N GLU A 91 -0.63 -3.08 -18.33
CA GLU A 91 -0.15 -4.43 -18.57
C GLU A 91 0.72 -4.90 -17.39
N VAL A 92 0.61 -6.18 -17.03
CA VAL A 92 1.48 -6.78 -16.01
C VAL A 92 2.83 -7.08 -16.63
N VAL A 93 3.89 -6.64 -15.97
CA VAL A 93 5.28 -6.83 -16.37
C VAL A 93 6.11 -7.33 -15.19
N GLY A 94 7.31 -7.85 -15.44
CA GLY A 94 8.20 -8.29 -14.37
C GLY A 94 8.63 -7.14 -13.45
N GLY A 95 8.54 -7.38 -12.15
CA GLY A 95 9.13 -6.59 -11.08
C GLY A 95 10.41 -7.26 -10.56
N GLN A 96 10.42 -7.79 -9.34
CA GLN A 96 11.54 -8.59 -8.83
C GLN A 96 11.62 -9.98 -9.52
N ALA A 97 10.51 -10.51 -10.04
CA ALA A 97 10.53 -11.66 -10.93
C ALA A 97 10.80 -11.21 -12.38
N GLU A 98 11.71 -11.89 -13.08
CA GLU A 98 11.96 -11.65 -14.50
C GLU A 98 10.92 -12.33 -15.40
N SER A 99 10.36 -13.46 -14.92
CA SER A 99 9.35 -14.24 -15.63
C SER A 99 8.49 -15.04 -14.67
N TRP A 100 7.33 -15.47 -15.16
CA TRP A 100 6.45 -16.37 -14.42
C TRP A 100 5.74 -17.34 -15.36
N GLU A 101 5.40 -18.50 -14.85
CA GLU A 101 4.67 -19.55 -15.54
C GLU A 101 3.46 -19.96 -14.72
N VAL A 102 2.39 -20.37 -15.41
CA VAL A 102 1.15 -20.85 -14.79
C VAL A 102 0.85 -22.24 -15.31
N SER A 103 0.55 -23.19 -14.43
CA SER A 103 0.16 -24.54 -14.80
C SER A 103 -1.13 -24.57 -15.63
N GLU A 104 -1.35 -25.63 -16.40
CA GLU A 104 -2.53 -25.78 -17.28
C GLU A 104 -3.85 -25.70 -16.51
N ASP A 105 -3.88 -26.16 -15.25
CA ASP A 105 -5.04 -26.08 -14.36
C ASP A 105 -5.22 -24.71 -13.68
N GLY A 106 -4.24 -23.81 -13.86
CA GLY A 106 -4.26 -22.45 -13.29
C GLY A 106 -4.02 -22.39 -11.78
N LEU A 107 -3.56 -23.50 -11.18
CA LEU A 107 -3.38 -23.59 -9.72
C LEU A 107 -1.95 -23.31 -9.26
N THR A 108 -0.95 -23.58 -10.08
CA THR A 108 0.46 -23.39 -9.71
C THR A 108 1.05 -22.22 -10.48
N TRP A 109 1.58 -21.28 -9.73
CA TRP A 109 2.30 -20.11 -10.23
C TRP A 109 3.77 -20.21 -9.84
N THR A 110 4.67 -20.17 -10.82
CA THR A 110 6.11 -20.27 -10.61
C THR A 110 6.77 -18.99 -11.09
N PHE A 111 7.41 -18.25 -10.19
CA PHE A 111 8.11 -17.00 -10.48
C PHE A 111 9.60 -17.25 -10.48
N THR A 112 10.31 -16.82 -11.53
CA THR A 112 11.77 -16.83 -11.61
C THR A 112 12.29 -15.44 -11.20
N MET A 113 13.09 -15.38 -10.16
CA MET A 113 13.65 -14.12 -9.65
C MET A 113 14.76 -13.61 -10.58
N ARG A 114 14.90 -12.30 -10.69
CA ARG A 114 16.04 -11.67 -11.38
C ARG A 114 17.34 -12.02 -10.68
N ASP A 115 18.44 -12.07 -11.40
CA ASP A 115 19.76 -12.22 -10.80
C ASP A 115 20.24 -10.92 -10.14
N GLY A 116 20.97 -11.05 -9.04
CA GLY A 116 21.65 -9.94 -8.38
C GLY A 116 20.75 -8.97 -7.60
N LEU A 117 19.54 -9.40 -7.22
CA LEU A 117 18.64 -8.61 -6.40
C LEU A 117 19.27 -8.29 -5.04
N LYS A 118 19.05 -7.07 -4.57
CA LYS A 118 19.60 -6.55 -3.31
C LYS A 118 18.59 -5.75 -2.54
N TRP A 119 18.70 -5.83 -1.25
CA TRP A 119 18.13 -4.87 -0.32
C TRP A 119 18.93 -3.56 -0.29
N SER A 120 18.35 -2.49 0.25
CA SER A 120 19.01 -1.18 0.37
C SER A 120 20.25 -1.18 1.26
N ASP A 121 20.40 -2.17 2.13
CA ASP A 121 21.61 -2.38 2.95
C ASP A 121 22.71 -3.16 2.21
N GLY A 122 22.45 -3.60 0.96
CA GLY A 122 23.37 -4.36 0.12
C GLY A 122 23.33 -5.87 0.32
N SER A 123 22.55 -6.40 1.25
CA SER A 123 22.32 -7.83 1.43
C SER A 123 21.52 -8.42 0.25
N ASP A 124 21.60 -9.74 0.06
CA ASP A 124 20.89 -10.42 -1.01
C ASP A 124 19.40 -10.47 -0.74
N LEU A 125 18.59 -10.16 -1.77
CA LEU A 125 17.17 -10.40 -1.80
C LEU A 125 16.88 -11.64 -2.64
N THR A 126 16.06 -12.55 -2.14
CA THR A 126 15.78 -13.84 -2.76
C THR A 126 14.30 -14.19 -2.69
N ALA A 127 13.90 -15.30 -3.31
CA ALA A 127 12.55 -15.84 -3.20
C ALA A 127 12.13 -16.13 -1.73
N LYS A 128 13.10 -16.37 -0.83
CA LYS A 128 12.83 -16.63 0.60
C LYS A 128 12.24 -15.41 1.32
N ASP A 129 12.63 -14.21 0.89
CA ASP A 129 12.08 -12.97 1.45
C ASP A 129 10.59 -12.79 1.06
N PHE A 130 10.22 -13.22 -0.13
CA PHE A 130 8.82 -13.26 -0.57
C PHE A 130 8.02 -14.35 0.16
N GLU A 131 8.60 -15.54 0.32
CA GLU A 131 7.98 -16.62 1.11
C GLU A 131 7.67 -16.14 2.53
N TYR A 132 8.65 -15.55 3.22
CA TYR A 132 8.47 -14.96 4.53
C TYR A 132 7.35 -13.89 4.54
N SER A 133 7.39 -12.97 3.58
CA SER A 133 6.44 -11.86 3.52
C SER A 133 5.00 -12.31 3.29
N PHE A 134 4.80 -13.34 2.46
CA PHE A 134 3.46 -13.87 2.21
C PHE A 134 2.94 -14.70 3.39
N LYS A 135 3.80 -15.45 4.08
CA LYS A 135 3.47 -16.10 5.35
C LYS A 135 3.11 -15.07 6.42
N ARG A 136 3.84 -13.94 6.48
CA ARG A 136 3.54 -12.83 7.39
C ARG A 136 2.19 -12.17 7.11
N LEU A 137 1.76 -12.07 5.83
CA LEU A 137 0.41 -11.59 5.47
C LEU A 137 -0.71 -12.52 5.95
N ALA A 138 -0.43 -13.80 6.12
CA ALA A 138 -1.37 -14.79 6.66
C ALA A 138 -1.32 -14.89 8.19
N ASP A 139 -0.28 -14.33 8.84
CA ASP A 139 -0.13 -14.37 10.30
C ASP A 139 -1.20 -13.50 10.97
N PRO A 140 -2.11 -14.07 11.79
CA PRO A 140 -3.11 -13.30 12.53
C PRO A 140 -2.50 -12.27 13.49
N ASN A 141 -1.27 -12.47 13.97
CA ASN A 141 -0.58 -11.50 14.82
C ASN A 141 -0.11 -10.27 14.03
N THR A 142 0.15 -10.40 12.75
CA THR A 142 0.42 -9.27 11.86
C THR A 142 -0.83 -8.42 11.65
N ALA A 143 -2.02 -9.04 11.72
CA ALA A 143 -3.32 -8.37 11.52
C ALA A 143 -3.38 -7.57 10.20
N ALA A 144 -2.80 -8.12 9.12
CA ALA A 144 -2.70 -7.49 7.82
C ALA A 144 -4.09 -7.19 7.23
N PRO A 145 -4.47 -5.90 6.98
CA PRO A 145 -5.82 -5.55 6.50
C PRO A 145 -6.18 -6.20 5.16
N TYR A 146 -5.19 -6.41 4.31
CA TYR A 146 -5.36 -7.05 3.00
C TYR A 146 -4.98 -8.53 2.98
N GLY A 147 -4.53 -9.14 4.10
CA GLY A 147 -4.05 -10.51 4.13
C GLY A 147 -4.99 -11.50 3.45
N GLN A 148 -6.25 -11.57 3.88
CA GLN A 148 -7.25 -12.45 3.26
C GLN A 148 -7.48 -12.13 1.76
N THR A 149 -7.40 -10.86 1.37
CA THR A 149 -7.65 -10.45 -0.03
C THR A 149 -6.53 -10.87 -0.96
N VAL A 150 -5.27 -10.79 -0.51
CA VAL A 150 -4.10 -11.00 -1.39
C VAL A 150 -3.50 -12.39 -1.27
N VAL A 151 -3.56 -13.05 -0.10
CA VAL A 151 -3.03 -14.41 0.09
C VAL A 151 -4.11 -15.44 0.44
N GLY A 152 -5.36 -15.03 0.66
CA GLY A 152 -6.46 -15.93 1.03
C GLY A 152 -6.87 -16.96 -0.03
N MET A 153 -6.42 -16.78 -1.28
CA MET A 153 -6.60 -17.75 -2.35
C MET A 153 -5.46 -18.77 -2.43
N ILE A 154 -4.38 -18.59 -1.69
CA ILE A 154 -3.26 -19.53 -1.62
C ILE A 154 -3.73 -20.75 -0.83
N ALA A 155 -3.37 -21.93 -1.30
CA ALA A 155 -3.69 -23.18 -0.62
C ALA A 155 -3.03 -23.20 0.77
N GLY A 156 -3.74 -23.75 1.76
CA GLY A 156 -3.29 -23.78 3.14
C GLY A 156 -3.53 -22.49 3.94
N TYR A 157 -4.20 -21.48 3.35
CA TYR A 157 -4.44 -20.21 4.05
C TYR A 157 -5.24 -20.39 5.35
N ALA A 158 -6.27 -21.24 5.33
CA ALA A 158 -7.11 -21.47 6.51
C ALA A 158 -6.33 -22.11 7.67
N GLU A 159 -5.43 -23.02 7.34
CA GLU A 159 -4.53 -23.67 8.30
C GLU A 159 -3.48 -22.67 8.80
N ALA A 160 -2.94 -21.85 7.89
CA ALA A 160 -1.94 -20.84 8.23
C ALA A 160 -2.47 -19.75 9.18
N THR A 161 -3.73 -19.36 9.01
CA THR A 161 -4.37 -18.35 9.88
C THR A 161 -4.91 -18.94 11.19
N GLY A 162 -5.05 -20.26 11.28
CA GLY A 162 -5.81 -20.90 12.34
C GLY A 162 -7.31 -20.60 12.26
N ASN A 163 -8.08 -21.10 13.21
CA ASN A 163 -9.52 -20.92 13.22
C ASN A 163 -10.00 -20.30 14.55
N PRO A 164 -10.26 -19.00 14.59
CA PRO A 164 -10.83 -18.35 15.78
C PRO A 164 -12.30 -18.75 15.96
N ASP A 165 -12.72 -19.00 17.18
CA ASP A 165 -14.13 -19.14 17.55
C ASP A 165 -14.83 -17.77 17.30
N PRO A 166 -15.85 -17.71 16.44
CA PRO A 166 -16.49 -16.44 16.07
C PRO A 166 -17.25 -15.79 17.24
N ALA A 167 -17.53 -16.51 18.33
CA ALA A 167 -18.23 -15.98 19.49
C ALA A 167 -17.27 -15.44 20.56
N THR A 168 -16.10 -16.07 20.74
CA THR A 168 -15.16 -15.76 21.82
C THR A 168 -13.87 -15.11 21.31
N GLY A 169 -13.53 -15.29 20.03
CA GLY A 169 -12.24 -14.90 19.44
C GLY A 169 -11.08 -15.80 19.86
N GLU A 170 -11.32 -16.84 20.65
CA GLU A 170 -10.27 -17.78 21.03
C GLU A 170 -9.94 -18.71 19.85
N MET A 171 -8.65 -18.97 19.65
CA MET A 171 -8.18 -19.88 18.60
C MET A 171 -8.61 -21.31 18.91
N THR A 172 -9.42 -21.91 18.03
CA THR A 172 -9.80 -23.33 18.11
C THR A 172 -8.78 -24.24 17.43
N THR A 173 -7.98 -23.68 16.53
CA THR A 173 -6.83 -24.31 15.89
C THR A 173 -5.70 -23.28 15.85
N GLU A 174 -4.53 -23.65 16.35
CA GLU A 174 -3.36 -22.77 16.29
C GLU A 174 -2.93 -22.52 14.84
N PRO A 175 -2.42 -21.32 14.51
CA PRO A 175 -1.87 -21.01 13.21
C PRO A 175 -0.69 -21.91 12.85
N ASP A 176 -0.67 -22.41 11.62
CA ASP A 176 0.43 -23.17 11.04
C ASP A 176 0.93 -22.46 9.77
N PHE A 177 1.91 -21.58 9.92
CA PHE A 177 2.43 -20.77 8.80
C PHE A 177 3.09 -21.60 7.70
N ASP A 178 3.56 -22.82 8.03
CA ASP A 178 4.15 -23.73 7.05
C ASP A 178 3.09 -24.42 6.17
N ALA A 179 1.82 -24.36 6.57
CA ALA A 179 0.72 -24.83 5.76
C ALA A 179 0.45 -23.95 4.52
N LEU A 180 0.80 -22.66 4.57
CA LEU A 180 0.63 -21.77 3.42
C LEU A 180 1.54 -22.22 2.26
N GLN A 181 0.94 -22.62 1.15
CA GLN A 181 1.65 -23.20 0.01
C GLN A 181 2.36 -22.14 -0.83
N VAL A 182 3.37 -21.54 -0.23
CA VAL A 182 4.34 -20.62 -0.83
C VAL A 182 5.72 -21.16 -0.51
N GLU A 183 6.48 -21.52 -1.54
CA GLU A 183 7.75 -22.21 -1.37
C GLU A 183 8.85 -21.55 -2.19
N ALA A 184 9.92 -21.12 -1.54
CA ALA A 184 11.13 -20.69 -2.20
C ALA A 184 12.05 -21.89 -2.47
N SER A 185 12.68 -21.93 -3.64
CA SER A 185 13.73 -22.90 -3.91
C SER A 185 14.93 -22.73 -2.97
N GLU A 186 15.70 -23.79 -2.75
CA GLU A 186 16.88 -23.77 -1.86
C GLU A 186 17.90 -22.69 -2.25
N ASP A 187 18.07 -22.47 -3.56
CA ASP A 187 18.97 -21.45 -4.11
C ASP A 187 18.36 -20.03 -4.10
N GLY A 188 17.10 -19.88 -3.68
CA GLY A 188 16.40 -18.62 -3.60
C GLY A 188 16.01 -17.97 -4.93
N LYS A 189 16.12 -18.71 -6.04
CA LYS A 189 15.89 -18.18 -7.38
C LYS A 189 14.46 -18.35 -7.91
N THR A 190 13.69 -19.22 -7.29
CA THR A 190 12.33 -19.54 -7.73
C THR A 190 11.38 -19.48 -6.54
N LEU A 191 10.22 -18.86 -6.75
CA LEU A 191 9.09 -18.89 -5.83
C LEU A 191 7.93 -19.63 -6.48
N THR A 192 7.44 -20.68 -5.82
CA THR A 192 6.27 -21.44 -6.24
C THR A 192 5.10 -21.17 -5.32
N ILE A 193 3.94 -20.85 -5.89
CA ILE A 193 2.71 -20.56 -5.15
C ILE A 193 1.61 -21.47 -5.67
N HIS A 194 0.96 -22.20 -4.76
CA HIS A 194 -0.19 -23.04 -5.11
C HIS A 194 -1.49 -22.38 -4.64
N LEU A 195 -2.44 -22.22 -5.55
CA LEU A 195 -3.74 -21.63 -5.28
C LEU A 195 -4.78 -22.72 -4.94
N SER A 196 -5.75 -22.40 -4.09
CA SER A 196 -6.89 -23.27 -3.76
C SER A 196 -7.88 -23.40 -4.89
N TYR A 197 -7.92 -22.43 -5.81
CA TYR A 197 -8.77 -22.38 -7.00
C TYR A 197 -8.10 -21.53 -8.08
N PRO A 198 -8.40 -21.76 -9.37
CA PRO A 198 -7.80 -20.99 -10.46
C PRO A 198 -8.14 -19.49 -10.35
N CYS A 199 -7.12 -18.62 -10.36
CA CYS A 199 -7.28 -17.17 -10.31
C CYS A 199 -6.55 -16.54 -11.49
N SER A 200 -7.28 -16.18 -12.55
CA SER A 200 -6.72 -15.63 -13.79
C SER A 200 -6.15 -14.21 -13.66
N TYR A 201 -6.35 -13.55 -12.53
CA TYR A 201 -5.85 -12.20 -12.22
C TYR A 201 -4.84 -12.19 -11.06
N PHE A 202 -4.29 -13.34 -10.71
CA PHE A 202 -3.30 -13.46 -9.63
C PHE A 202 -2.03 -12.67 -9.95
N ASP A 203 -1.66 -12.53 -11.22
CA ASP A 203 -0.60 -11.66 -11.69
C ASP A 203 -0.76 -10.20 -11.22
N LYS A 204 -1.99 -9.67 -11.28
CA LYS A 204 -2.31 -8.31 -10.78
C LYS A 204 -2.25 -8.22 -9.27
N ILE A 205 -2.60 -9.30 -8.57
CA ILE A 205 -2.45 -9.38 -7.11
C ILE A 205 -0.96 -9.38 -6.75
N ALA A 206 -0.14 -10.15 -7.48
CA ALA A 206 1.31 -10.20 -7.28
C ALA A 206 2.03 -8.86 -7.57
N ALA A 207 1.34 -7.92 -8.23
CA ALA A 207 1.79 -6.55 -8.46
C ALA A 207 1.25 -5.53 -7.43
N PHE A 208 0.49 -5.98 -6.44
CA PHE A 208 -0.10 -5.08 -5.44
C PHE A 208 0.90 -4.72 -4.35
N ALA A 209 0.85 -3.47 -3.85
CA ALA A 209 1.80 -2.95 -2.88
C ALA A 209 1.94 -3.82 -1.60
N ALA A 210 0.85 -4.41 -1.12
CA ALA A 210 0.88 -5.29 0.05
C ALA A 210 1.65 -6.61 -0.19
N MET A 211 1.88 -6.99 -1.45
CA MET A 211 2.68 -8.16 -1.84
C MET A 211 4.18 -7.85 -1.99
N SER A 212 4.60 -6.65 -1.61
CA SER A 212 6.03 -6.30 -1.56
C SER A 212 6.75 -7.11 -0.48
N PRO A 213 8.01 -7.50 -0.73
CA PRO A 213 8.78 -8.24 0.25
C PRO A 213 9.25 -7.33 1.39
N VAL A 214 9.44 -7.89 2.57
CA VAL A 214 10.10 -7.26 3.70
C VAL A 214 11.25 -8.14 4.18
N GLN A 215 12.34 -7.52 4.64
CA GLN A 215 13.50 -8.27 5.11
C GLN A 215 13.21 -8.86 6.50
N GLN A 216 13.16 -10.19 6.60
CA GLN A 216 12.84 -10.91 7.83
C GLN A 216 13.70 -10.46 9.03
N ALA A 217 15.02 -10.41 8.86
CA ALA A 217 15.94 -10.04 9.93
C ALA A 217 15.66 -8.63 10.49
N THR A 218 15.28 -7.69 9.63
CA THR A 218 14.94 -6.33 10.01
C THR A 218 13.63 -6.27 10.79
N VAL A 219 12.60 -6.96 10.32
CA VAL A 219 11.28 -7.04 10.99
C VAL A 219 11.42 -7.69 12.35
N GLU A 220 12.08 -8.85 12.44
CA GLU A 220 12.22 -9.59 13.70
C GLU A 220 13.11 -8.87 14.73
N THR A 221 14.12 -8.15 14.27
CA THR A 221 15.01 -7.40 15.17
C THR A 221 14.36 -6.15 15.76
N ASN A 222 13.57 -5.43 14.95
CA ASN A 222 13.03 -4.12 15.32
C ASN A 222 11.54 -4.16 15.69
N GLY A 223 10.83 -5.28 15.49
CA GLY A 223 9.39 -5.40 15.73
C GLY A 223 8.62 -4.29 15.00
N ASP A 224 7.58 -3.74 15.63
CA ASP A 224 6.72 -2.71 15.04
C ASP A 224 7.44 -1.41 14.63
N SER A 225 8.68 -1.21 15.10
CA SER A 225 9.45 0.00 14.81
C SER A 225 10.34 -0.11 13.55
N TRP A 226 10.41 -1.25 12.89
CA TRP A 226 11.29 -1.48 11.75
C TRP A 226 11.08 -0.47 10.60
N CYS A 227 9.84 -0.01 10.41
CA CYS A 227 9.44 0.88 9.32
C CYS A 227 9.07 2.31 9.80
N THR A 228 9.55 2.74 10.98
CA THR A 228 9.22 4.06 11.55
C THR A 228 10.39 5.03 11.58
N GLN A 229 11.59 4.54 11.28
CA GLN A 229 12.83 5.34 11.30
C GLN A 229 13.67 5.04 10.06
N PRO A 230 14.27 6.05 9.41
CA PRO A 230 15.12 5.83 8.23
C PRO A 230 16.26 4.82 8.46
N ASP A 231 16.87 4.84 9.64
CA ASP A 231 18.04 3.99 9.96
C ASP A 231 17.70 2.49 10.07
N THR A 232 16.44 2.15 10.35
CA THR A 232 15.96 0.75 10.42
C THR A 232 15.16 0.34 9.20
N PHE A 233 14.91 1.27 8.27
CA PHE A 233 14.06 1.04 7.11
C PHE A 233 14.85 0.41 5.97
N ILE A 234 14.71 -0.89 5.77
CA ILE A 234 15.31 -1.63 4.67
C ILE A 234 14.25 -1.87 3.60
N CYS A 235 14.54 -1.51 2.36
CA CYS A 235 13.63 -1.62 1.23
C CYS A 235 14.35 -2.15 -0.01
N ASN A 236 13.59 -2.48 -1.06
CA ASN A 236 14.12 -3.10 -2.28
C ASN A 236 13.76 -2.35 -3.57
N GLY A 237 13.14 -1.18 -3.45
CA GLY A 237 12.73 -0.37 -4.59
C GLY A 237 13.82 0.59 -5.08
N PRO A 238 13.50 1.41 -6.09
CA PRO A 238 14.45 2.33 -6.70
C PRO A 238 14.83 3.53 -5.82
N TYR A 239 14.07 3.79 -4.75
CA TYR A 239 14.33 4.86 -3.79
C TYR A 239 14.40 4.30 -2.38
N MET A 240 15.08 5.03 -1.49
CA MET A 240 15.15 4.74 -0.06
C MET A 240 14.80 6.00 0.74
N ILE A 241 14.30 5.81 1.95
CA ILE A 241 14.02 6.92 2.87
C ILE A 241 15.35 7.40 3.46
N SER A 242 15.67 8.67 3.25
CA SER A 242 16.85 9.30 3.86
C SER A 242 16.49 10.17 5.07
N GLU A 243 15.26 10.65 5.11
CA GLU A 243 14.74 11.48 6.19
C GLU A 243 13.23 11.30 6.28
N TRP A 244 12.70 11.30 7.48
CA TRP A 244 11.25 11.30 7.70
C TRP A 244 10.93 12.27 8.85
N THR A 245 10.33 13.38 8.50
CA THR A 245 9.78 14.34 9.45
C THR A 245 8.25 14.30 9.35
N PRO A 246 7.57 13.73 10.34
CA PRO A 246 6.12 13.55 10.31
C PRO A 246 5.38 14.85 9.98
N SER A 247 4.42 14.77 9.06
CA SER A 247 3.59 15.90 8.57
C SER A 247 4.37 17.00 7.85
N GLU A 248 5.62 16.79 7.51
CA GLU A 248 6.46 17.74 6.78
C GLU A 248 6.99 17.11 5.50
N ARG A 249 7.78 16.00 5.61
CA ARG A 249 8.37 15.31 4.46
C ARG A 249 8.83 13.89 4.77
N ILE A 250 8.91 13.11 3.71
CA ILE A 250 9.58 11.81 3.62
C ILE A 250 10.55 11.86 2.46
#